data_15aac66d3dc4cff89ed9e69ce43b1599
#
_entry.id   15aac66d3dc4cff89ed9e69ce43b1599
#
_cell.length_a   1.000
_cell.length_b   1.000
_cell.length_c   1.000
_cell.angle_alpha   90.00
_cell.angle_beta   90.00
_cell.angle_gamma   90.00
#
_symmetry.space_group_name_H-M   'P 1'
#
loop_
_entity.id
_entity.type
_entity.pdbx_description
1 polymer ?
#
loop_
_entity_poly.entity_id
_entity_poly.type
_entity_poly.pdbx_seq_one_letter_code
_entity_poly.pdbx_strand_id
1 'polypeptide(L)'
;MSAASGRFPGLFPIRYTVLVLCAVGTITGLGAALAWGGWWWLLPLVLGALSAVGVQDLRQTRHAVLRNYPVIGHMRFMLEFIRPEIRQYFIEGDHENLPFSRAQRSLVYQRSKGVSDSRPFGTLLDVSAPGYEWVNHSMVPTKLASQDFRTWIGGTPGQPLPGVDVCTQPYHASVFNISAMSFGALSANAVLALNLGARTGGFAHDTGEGSISKYHREHGGDLIWQIASGYFGCRNPDGTFSDEKFVENARDPQVKMIELKLSQGAKPGHGGMLLGAKVTPEIAAARGIPVGQDCISPPFHSAFSTPLELMHFIGRLRRLSGGKPVGIKLCIGHPWEWFAMVKAMLETDITPDFIVVDGAEGGTGAAPVEFTDHVGVPLQEGLILVHNTLVGVKLRDRIKIGAAAKVI
;
A
#
# COMPACT_ATOMS: atom_id res chain seq x y z
N MET A 1 17.39 45.79 29.58
CA MET A 1 16.30 46.75 29.30
C MET A 1 15.02 45.92 29.09
N SER A 2 14.17 45.89 30.13
CA SER A 2 12.94 45.14 30.17
C SER A 2 11.83 45.95 29.50
N ALA A 3 11.29 45.45 28.39
CA ALA A 3 10.10 46.04 27.77
C ALA A 3 8.86 45.59 28.54
N ALA A 4 8.33 46.45 29.35
CA ALA A 4 7.02 46.29 29.99
C ALA A 4 5.94 46.29 28.92
N SER A 5 5.38 45.09 28.60
CA SER A 5 4.17 44.98 27.81
C SER A 5 3.00 45.51 28.64
N GLY A 6 2.47 46.67 28.23
CA GLY A 6 1.29 47.28 28.83
C GLY A 6 0.09 46.31 28.70
N ARG A 7 -0.29 45.69 29.82
CA ARG A 7 -1.58 45.01 29.95
C ARG A 7 -2.63 46.08 30.15
N PHE A 8 -3.41 46.36 29.10
CA PHE A 8 -4.72 46.98 29.33
C PHE A 8 -5.57 45.97 30.12
N PRO A 9 -6.15 46.33 31.26
CA PRO A 9 -7.09 45.45 31.95
C PRO A 9 -8.40 45.46 31.16
N GLY A 10 -8.47 44.61 30.13
CA GLY A 10 -9.72 44.38 29.41
C GLY A 10 -10.71 43.70 30.38
N LEU A 11 -11.84 44.32 30.58
CA LEU A 11 -12.92 43.89 31.48
C LEU A 11 -13.45 42.47 31.17
N PHE A 12 -13.11 41.87 30.00
CA PHE A 12 -13.58 40.55 29.61
C PHE A 12 -12.57 39.83 28.71
N PRO A 13 -12.22 38.54 28.98
CA PRO A 13 -11.35 37.77 28.11
C PRO A 13 -12.04 37.48 26.77
N ILE A 14 -11.63 38.09 25.66
CA ILE A 14 -12.18 37.95 24.31
C ILE A 14 -12.40 36.46 23.90
N ARG A 15 -11.58 35.57 24.40
CA ARG A 15 -11.65 34.12 24.15
C ARG A 15 -12.97 33.46 24.56
N TYR A 16 -13.73 34.05 25.50
CA TYR A 16 -15.01 33.52 25.95
C TYR A 16 -16.23 34.24 25.33
N THR A 17 -16.02 35.18 24.44
CA THR A 17 -17.09 36.02 23.87
C THR A 17 -18.17 35.13 23.20
N VAL A 18 -17.79 34.11 22.44
CA VAL A 18 -18.76 33.23 21.76
C VAL A 18 -19.63 32.49 22.77
N LEU A 19 -19.05 31.93 23.82
CA LEU A 19 -19.82 31.26 24.87
C LEU A 19 -20.80 32.22 25.55
N VAL A 20 -20.35 33.41 25.87
CA VAL A 20 -21.22 34.45 26.52
C VAL A 20 -22.35 34.86 25.57
N LEU A 21 -22.06 35.08 24.29
CA LEU A 21 -23.09 35.37 23.28
C LEU A 21 -24.12 34.25 23.17
N CYS A 22 -23.68 32.97 23.17
CA CYS A 22 -24.59 31.84 23.17
C CYS A 22 -25.45 31.80 24.45
N ALA A 23 -24.87 32.04 25.61
CA ALA A 23 -25.62 32.04 26.88
C ALA A 23 -26.66 33.20 26.95
N VAL A 24 -26.25 34.41 26.58
CA VAL A 24 -27.16 35.56 26.51
C VAL A 24 -28.25 35.33 25.47
N GLY A 25 -27.87 34.84 24.27
CA GLY A 25 -28.82 34.50 23.21
C GLY A 25 -29.79 33.40 23.62
N THR A 26 -29.39 32.44 24.45
CA THR A 26 -30.28 31.42 25.03
C THR A 26 -31.34 32.07 25.90
N ILE A 27 -30.94 33.00 26.81
CA ILE A 27 -31.86 33.67 27.72
C ILE A 27 -32.84 34.56 26.94
N THR A 28 -32.33 35.39 26.04
CA THR A 28 -33.14 36.28 25.22
C THR A 28 -34.06 35.52 24.25
N GLY A 29 -33.54 34.41 23.65
CA GLY A 29 -34.31 33.54 22.83
C GLY A 29 -35.43 32.82 23.57
N LEU A 30 -35.22 32.43 24.82
CA LEU A 30 -36.25 31.84 25.67
C LEU A 30 -37.38 32.85 25.93
N GLY A 31 -37.01 34.12 26.26
CA GLY A 31 -38.00 35.20 26.40
C GLY A 31 -38.82 35.41 25.14
N ALA A 32 -38.19 35.44 23.96
CA ALA A 32 -38.86 35.56 22.68
C ALA A 32 -39.80 34.35 22.38
N ALA A 33 -39.33 33.14 22.66
CA ALA A 33 -40.12 31.91 22.46
C ALA A 33 -41.37 31.86 23.36
N LEU A 34 -41.25 32.33 24.57
CA LEU A 34 -42.41 32.44 25.49
C LEU A 34 -43.41 33.52 25.06
N ALA A 35 -42.92 34.61 24.44
CA ALA A 35 -43.77 35.74 23.99
C ALA A 35 -44.46 35.44 22.66
N TRP A 36 -43.82 34.82 21.71
CA TRP A 36 -44.29 34.64 20.34
C TRP A 36 -44.53 33.19 19.91
N GLY A 37 -44.03 32.18 20.65
CA GLY A 37 -44.22 30.75 20.37
C GLY A 37 -43.63 30.29 19.04
N GLY A 38 -44.09 29.13 18.54
CA GLY A 38 -43.72 28.63 17.20
C GLY A 38 -42.24 28.44 16.97
N TRP A 39 -41.72 28.96 15.85
CA TRP A 39 -40.31 28.81 15.47
C TRP A 39 -39.30 29.47 16.39
N TRP A 40 -39.74 30.40 17.25
CA TRP A 40 -38.83 31.04 18.21
C TRP A 40 -38.20 30.08 19.21
N TRP A 41 -38.77 28.89 19.43
CA TRP A 41 -38.19 27.85 20.27
C TRP A 41 -36.88 27.26 19.71
N LEU A 42 -36.62 27.36 18.39
CA LEU A 42 -35.36 26.87 17.81
C LEU A 42 -34.16 27.67 18.31
N LEU A 43 -34.31 28.98 18.55
CA LEU A 43 -33.21 29.85 18.97
C LEU A 43 -32.65 29.44 20.35
N PRO A 44 -33.42 29.36 21.42
CA PRO A 44 -32.90 28.92 22.70
C PRO A 44 -32.48 27.46 22.70
N LEU A 45 -33.07 26.59 21.91
CA LEU A 45 -32.64 25.20 21.78
C LEU A 45 -31.22 25.11 21.21
N VAL A 46 -30.96 25.78 20.09
CA VAL A 46 -29.62 25.73 19.44
C VAL A 46 -28.57 26.44 20.30
N LEU A 47 -28.86 27.66 20.75
CA LEU A 47 -27.91 28.42 21.57
C LEU A 47 -27.69 27.80 22.94
N GLY A 48 -28.73 27.18 23.52
CA GLY A 48 -28.61 26.40 24.74
C GLY A 48 -27.73 25.17 24.61
N ALA A 49 -27.90 24.43 23.52
CA ALA A 49 -27.02 23.30 23.21
C ALA A 49 -25.56 23.73 23.03
N LEU A 50 -25.30 24.82 22.29
CA LEU A 50 -23.96 25.39 22.14
C LEU A 50 -23.38 25.88 23.49
N SER A 51 -24.22 26.48 24.34
CA SER A 51 -23.79 26.90 25.69
C SER A 51 -23.41 25.70 26.55
N ALA A 52 -24.19 24.61 26.48
CA ALA A 52 -23.85 23.35 27.19
C ALA A 52 -22.51 22.77 26.72
N VAL A 53 -22.27 22.73 25.41
CA VAL A 53 -20.98 22.34 24.81
C VAL A 53 -19.86 23.25 25.36
N GLY A 54 -20.06 24.55 25.33
CA GLY A 54 -19.05 25.48 25.81
C GLY A 54 -18.72 25.34 27.32
N VAL A 55 -19.72 25.02 28.16
CA VAL A 55 -19.49 24.69 29.56
C VAL A 55 -18.70 23.39 29.72
N GLN A 56 -18.99 22.39 28.88
CA GLN A 56 -18.22 21.15 28.87
C GLN A 56 -16.77 21.40 28.43
N ASP A 57 -16.56 22.24 27.41
CA ASP A 57 -15.22 22.64 26.95
C ASP A 57 -14.39 23.24 28.07
N LEU A 58 -14.99 24.06 28.92
CA LEU A 58 -14.31 24.65 30.08
C LEU A 58 -13.95 23.62 31.17
N ARG A 59 -14.78 22.57 31.34
CA ARG A 59 -14.60 21.54 32.36
C ARG A 59 -13.58 20.48 31.97
N GLN A 60 -13.51 20.13 30.66
CA GLN A 60 -12.61 19.10 30.21
C GLN A 60 -11.13 19.53 30.27
N THR A 61 -10.22 18.56 30.41
CA THR A 61 -8.78 18.80 30.55
C THR A 61 -7.95 18.27 29.37
N ARG A 62 -8.58 17.54 28.43
CA ARG A 62 -7.89 16.85 27.34
C ARG A 62 -7.45 17.79 26.22
N HIS A 63 -8.25 18.81 25.90
CA HIS A 63 -8.04 19.70 24.76
C HIS A 63 -7.87 21.15 25.21
N ALA A 64 -6.63 21.63 25.25
CA ALA A 64 -6.30 23.00 25.64
C ALA A 64 -6.99 24.07 24.74
N VAL A 65 -7.10 23.78 23.43
CA VAL A 65 -7.75 24.72 22.49
C VAL A 65 -9.22 24.93 22.82
N LEU A 66 -9.99 23.85 23.06
CA LEU A 66 -11.41 23.94 23.40
C LEU A 66 -11.61 24.65 24.75
N ARG A 67 -10.77 24.35 25.73
CA ARG A 67 -10.82 25.02 27.04
C ARG A 67 -10.53 26.51 26.95
N ASN A 68 -9.63 26.95 26.08
CA ASN A 68 -9.30 28.36 25.89
C ASN A 68 -10.28 29.10 24.97
N TYR A 69 -10.92 28.40 24.04
CA TYR A 69 -11.88 28.96 23.09
C TYR A 69 -13.14 28.08 23.02
N PRO A 70 -13.98 28.14 24.11
CA PRO A 70 -15.18 27.30 24.20
C PRO A 70 -16.12 27.56 23.01
N VAL A 71 -16.78 26.52 22.53
CA VAL A 71 -17.66 26.50 21.35
C VAL A 71 -16.90 26.75 20.06
N ILE A 72 -16.26 27.91 19.88
CA ILE A 72 -15.62 28.27 18.61
C ILE A 72 -14.38 27.41 18.29
N GLY A 73 -13.74 26.84 19.31
CA GLY A 73 -12.62 25.92 19.13
C GLY A 73 -12.96 24.68 18.30
N HIS A 74 -14.21 24.22 18.34
CA HIS A 74 -14.70 23.11 17.52
C HIS A 74 -14.64 23.39 16.01
N MET A 75 -14.78 24.66 15.60
CA MET A 75 -14.66 25.06 14.19
C MET A 75 -13.27 24.72 13.63
N ARG A 76 -12.22 24.87 14.44
CA ARG A 76 -10.87 24.49 14.05
C ARG A 76 -10.79 23.00 13.71
N PHE A 77 -11.31 22.13 14.58
CA PHE A 77 -11.28 20.68 14.36
C PHE A 77 -12.15 20.27 13.18
N MET A 78 -13.29 20.95 12.97
CA MET A 78 -14.11 20.75 11.78
C MET A 78 -13.35 21.12 10.50
N LEU A 79 -12.65 22.25 10.48
CA LEU A 79 -11.82 22.65 9.33
C LEU A 79 -10.63 21.70 9.12
N GLU A 80 -10.01 21.23 10.20
CA GLU A 80 -8.96 20.21 10.10
C GLU A 80 -9.48 18.89 9.55
N PHE A 81 -10.72 18.50 9.88
CA PHE A 81 -11.37 17.29 9.40
C PHE A 81 -11.65 17.35 7.89
N ILE A 82 -12.16 18.48 7.37
CA ILE A 82 -12.47 18.64 5.94
C ILE A 82 -11.29 19.12 5.10
N ARG A 83 -10.15 19.45 5.74
CA ARG A 83 -8.95 19.94 5.05
C ARG A 83 -8.42 19.01 3.97
N PRO A 84 -8.34 17.67 4.17
CA PRO A 84 -7.83 16.76 3.14
C PRO A 84 -8.64 16.84 1.84
N GLU A 85 -9.95 16.88 1.94
CA GLU A 85 -10.86 16.97 0.79
C GLU A 85 -10.73 18.32 0.08
N ILE A 86 -10.70 19.42 0.84
CA ILE A 86 -10.50 20.76 0.28
C ILE A 86 -9.16 20.83 -0.45
N ARG A 87 -8.09 20.33 0.18
CA ARG A 87 -6.76 20.32 -0.44
C ARG A 87 -6.76 19.47 -1.72
N GLN A 88 -7.30 18.25 -1.65
CA GLN A 88 -7.28 17.30 -2.76
C GLN A 88 -8.09 17.77 -3.97
N TYR A 89 -9.22 18.42 -3.76
CA TYR A 89 -10.15 18.77 -4.85
C TYR A 89 -10.08 20.23 -5.31
N PHE A 90 -9.57 21.15 -4.46
CA PHE A 90 -9.64 22.59 -4.77
C PHE A 90 -8.28 23.31 -4.72
N ILE A 91 -7.33 22.85 -3.90
CA ILE A 91 -6.09 23.60 -3.63
C ILE A 91 -4.85 22.86 -4.15
N GLU A 92 -4.94 21.54 -4.38
CA GLU A 92 -3.80 20.75 -4.83
C GLU A 92 -3.29 21.20 -6.20
N GLY A 93 -1.99 21.48 -6.29
CA GLY A 93 -1.33 21.80 -7.56
C GLY A 93 -1.20 20.57 -8.46
N ASP A 94 -1.20 20.77 -9.77
CA ASP A 94 -1.16 19.69 -10.75
C ASP A 94 0.11 18.83 -10.65
N HIS A 95 1.18 19.36 -10.08
CA HIS A 95 2.49 18.71 -9.94
C HIS A 95 2.87 18.34 -8.49
N GLU A 96 1.95 18.50 -7.54
CA GLU A 96 2.17 17.95 -6.20
C GLU A 96 2.19 16.41 -6.24
N ASN A 97 3.32 15.79 -5.86
CA ASN A 97 3.59 14.38 -6.13
C ASN A 97 3.21 13.41 -5.00
N LEU A 98 2.60 13.84 -3.90
CA LEU A 98 2.36 13.00 -2.74
C LEU A 98 0.87 12.71 -2.50
N PRO A 99 0.45 11.44 -2.42
CA PRO A 99 1.19 10.22 -2.81
C PRO A 99 1.32 10.05 -4.33
N PHE A 100 0.40 10.62 -5.12
CA PHE A 100 0.40 10.71 -6.58
C PHE A 100 -0.06 12.09 -6.99
N SER A 101 0.60 12.70 -7.98
CA SER A 101 0.20 14.00 -8.50
C SER A 101 -1.20 13.95 -9.10
N ARG A 102 -1.87 15.11 -9.16
CA ARG A 102 -3.16 15.24 -9.84
C ARG A 102 -3.07 14.82 -11.32
N ALA A 103 -1.98 15.15 -11.99
CA ALA A 103 -1.75 14.76 -13.38
C ALA A 103 -1.70 13.25 -13.57
N GLN A 104 -1.00 12.53 -12.67
CA GLN A 104 -0.93 11.06 -12.67
C GLN A 104 -2.31 10.44 -12.43
N ARG A 105 -3.04 10.88 -11.41
CA ARG A 105 -4.39 10.39 -11.13
C ARG A 105 -5.35 10.66 -12.30
N SER A 106 -5.28 11.84 -12.89
CA SER A 106 -6.09 12.22 -14.05
C SER A 106 -5.85 11.29 -15.24
N LEU A 107 -4.59 10.93 -15.51
CA LEU A 107 -4.22 9.99 -16.57
C LEU A 107 -4.86 8.62 -16.35
N VAL A 108 -4.78 8.08 -15.12
CA VAL A 108 -5.41 6.80 -14.77
C VAL A 108 -6.92 6.85 -14.97
N TYR A 109 -7.59 7.91 -14.54
CA TYR A 109 -9.03 8.08 -14.74
C TYR A 109 -9.41 8.21 -16.22
N GLN A 110 -8.63 8.94 -17.01
CA GLN A 110 -8.86 9.09 -18.46
C GLN A 110 -8.77 7.71 -19.15
N ARG A 111 -7.72 6.95 -18.88
CA ARG A 111 -7.53 5.61 -19.44
C ARG A 111 -8.59 4.61 -18.98
N SER A 112 -8.97 4.62 -17.71
CA SER A 112 -10.03 3.75 -17.19
C SER A 112 -11.40 4.01 -17.79
N LYS A 113 -11.66 5.25 -18.25
CA LYS A 113 -12.91 5.67 -18.90
C LYS A 113 -12.85 5.60 -20.43
N GLY A 114 -11.69 5.28 -21.00
CA GLY A 114 -11.48 5.26 -22.45
C GLY A 114 -11.60 6.64 -23.12
N VAL A 115 -11.40 7.73 -22.36
CA VAL A 115 -11.38 9.09 -22.91
C VAL A 115 -9.98 9.46 -23.40
N SER A 116 -9.89 10.45 -24.31
CA SER A 116 -8.62 10.89 -24.86
C SER A 116 -7.66 11.38 -23.78
N ASP A 117 -6.45 10.87 -23.77
CA ASP A 117 -5.34 11.27 -22.91
C ASP A 117 -4.26 12.06 -23.68
N SER A 118 -4.54 12.45 -24.94
CA SER A 118 -3.64 13.22 -25.77
C SER A 118 -3.43 14.64 -25.24
N ARG A 119 -2.29 15.22 -25.55
CA ARG A 119 -1.90 16.59 -25.18
C ARG A 119 -1.65 17.41 -26.45
N PRO A 120 -2.63 18.21 -26.94
CA PRO A 120 -2.53 18.89 -28.22
C PRO A 120 -1.36 19.87 -28.33
N PHE A 121 -0.96 20.49 -27.23
CA PHE A 121 0.12 21.49 -27.19
C PHE A 121 1.46 20.95 -26.72
N GLY A 122 1.60 19.62 -26.56
CA GLY A 122 2.85 18.96 -26.17
C GLY A 122 3.01 18.74 -24.68
N THR A 123 4.22 18.92 -24.16
CA THR A 123 4.55 18.57 -22.78
C THR A 123 3.85 19.45 -21.75
N LEU A 124 3.50 18.86 -20.60
CA LEU A 124 3.03 19.57 -19.41
C LEU A 124 4.08 19.61 -18.29
N LEU A 125 5.25 19.01 -18.56
CA LEU A 125 6.38 18.98 -17.62
C LEU A 125 7.48 19.89 -18.13
N ASP A 126 8.28 20.45 -17.21
CA ASP A 126 9.51 21.11 -17.55
C ASP A 126 10.59 20.08 -17.90
N VAL A 127 10.69 19.79 -19.18
CA VAL A 127 11.64 18.78 -19.71
C VAL A 127 13.10 19.26 -19.67
N SER A 128 13.32 20.50 -19.28
CA SER A 128 14.66 21.08 -19.10
C SER A 128 15.07 21.14 -17.63
N ALA A 129 14.18 20.72 -16.70
CA ALA A 129 14.49 20.72 -15.28
C ALA A 129 15.62 19.74 -14.93
N PRO A 130 16.50 20.09 -13.97
CA PRO A 130 17.48 19.14 -13.45
C PRO A 130 16.82 17.87 -12.94
N GLY A 131 17.35 16.70 -13.30
CA GLY A 131 16.81 15.41 -12.91
C GLY A 131 15.63 14.93 -13.75
N TYR A 132 15.26 15.62 -14.83
CA TYR A 132 14.29 15.10 -15.78
C TYR A 132 14.83 13.86 -16.49
N GLU A 133 14.01 12.82 -16.56
CA GLU A 133 14.35 11.54 -17.18
C GLU A 133 13.55 11.33 -18.45
N TRP A 134 14.20 10.70 -19.46
CA TRP A 134 13.56 10.39 -20.75
C TRP A 134 13.99 9.03 -21.28
N VAL A 135 13.22 8.52 -22.23
CA VAL A 135 13.57 7.31 -22.99
C VAL A 135 14.06 7.71 -24.37
N ASN A 136 15.23 7.23 -24.76
CA ASN A 136 15.76 7.45 -26.10
C ASN A 136 14.92 6.70 -27.14
N HIS A 137 14.64 7.34 -28.26
CA HIS A 137 14.00 6.70 -29.40
C HIS A 137 14.99 6.34 -30.50
N SER A 138 14.62 5.40 -31.38
CA SER A 138 15.41 5.05 -32.57
C SER A 138 14.88 5.75 -33.82
N MET A 139 15.78 6.13 -34.73
CA MET A 139 15.41 6.59 -36.09
C MET A 139 14.82 5.46 -36.93
N VAL A 140 15.12 4.20 -36.56
CA VAL A 140 14.56 3.00 -37.22
C VAL A 140 13.86 2.14 -36.16
N PRO A 141 12.62 2.46 -35.79
CA PRO A 141 11.92 1.75 -34.72
C PRO A 141 11.54 0.34 -35.20
N THR A 142 11.63 -0.62 -34.30
CA THR A 142 11.15 -1.99 -34.54
C THR A 142 9.63 -2.02 -34.60
N LYS A 143 9.08 -2.61 -35.67
CA LYS A 143 7.65 -2.92 -35.73
C LYS A 143 7.33 -4.07 -34.79
N LEU A 144 6.39 -3.85 -33.89
CA LEU A 144 5.90 -4.88 -32.98
C LEU A 144 4.71 -5.60 -33.65
N ALA A 145 4.70 -6.92 -33.54
CA ALA A 145 3.60 -7.74 -34.03
C ALA A 145 2.32 -7.58 -33.21
N SER A 146 2.45 -7.22 -31.95
CA SER A 146 1.37 -7.05 -30.98
C SER A 146 1.74 -6.00 -29.95
N GLN A 147 0.73 -5.37 -29.34
CA GLN A 147 0.88 -4.52 -28.17
C GLN A 147 0.73 -5.30 -26.85
N ASP A 148 0.53 -6.63 -26.92
CA ASP A 148 0.49 -7.51 -25.76
C ASP A 148 1.94 -7.85 -25.33
N PHE A 149 2.52 -6.99 -24.51
CA PHE A 149 3.90 -7.14 -24.05
C PHE A 149 3.98 -8.19 -22.95
N ARG A 150 4.61 -9.33 -23.28
CA ARG A 150 4.79 -10.46 -22.37
C ARG A 150 6.23 -10.92 -22.30
N THR A 151 6.57 -11.54 -21.18
CA THR A 151 7.86 -12.21 -20.97
C THR A 151 7.67 -13.57 -20.32
N TRP A 152 8.51 -14.53 -20.70
CA TRP A 152 8.53 -15.82 -20.04
C TRP A 152 9.26 -15.74 -18.71
N ILE A 153 8.65 -16.31 -17.66
CA ILE A 153 9.23 -16.43 -16.32
C ILE A 153 9.45 -17.90 -16.03
N GLY A 154 10.67 -18.26 -15.62
CA GLY A 154 11.06 -19.65 -15.34
C GLY A 154 11.52 -20.44 -16.56
N GLY A 155 11.92 -19.78 -17.66
CA GLY A 155 12.28 -20.39 -18.93
C GLY A 155 11.17 -20.31 -19.98
N THR A 156 11.28 -21.09 -21.04
CA THR A 156 10.22 -21.24 -22.06
C THR A 156 9.73 -22.68 -22.10
N PRO A 157 8.51 -22.94 -22.59
CA PRO A 157 8.02 -24.33 -22.72
C PRO A 157 9.00 -25.22 -23.47
N GLY A 158 9.39 -26.33 -22.85
CA GLY A 158 10.36 -27.27 -23.40
C GLY A 158 11.83 -26.86 -23.33
N GLN A 159 12.14 -25.67 -22.82
CA GLN A 159 13.50 -25.15 -22.62
C GLN A 159 13.64 -24.56 -21.20
N PRO A 160 13.79 -25.42 -20.18
CA PRO A 160 14.00 -24.96 -18.83
C PRO A 160 15.33 -24.20 -18.71
N LEU A 161 15.39 -23.26 -17.77
CA LEU A 161 16.63 -22.58 -17.47
C LEU A 161 17.63 -23.55 -16.82
N PRO A 162 18.95 -23.32 -16.96
CA PRO A 162 19.95 -24.15 -16.28
C PRO A 162 19.88 -23.95 -14.76
N GLY A 163 20.29 -24.94 -13.98
CA GLY A 163 20.37 -24.87 -12.52
C GLY A 163 19.79 -26.08 -11.82
N VAL A 164 19.73 -25.99 -10.51
CA VAL A 164 19.16 -27.01 -9.63
C VAL A 164 17.70 -26.62 -9.27
N ASP A 165 16.82 -27.62 -9.17
CA ASP A 165 15.40 -27.38 -8.85
C ASP A 165 14.73 -26.33 -9.74
N VAL A 166 14.93 -26.41 -11.05
CA VAL A 166 14.46 -25.42 -12.01
C VAL A 166 12.96 -25.46 -12.25
N CYS A 167 12.41 -24.36 -12.74
CA CYS A 167 11.01 -24.27 -13.14
C CYS A 167 10.72 -25.20 -14.34
N THR A 168 9.63 -25.95 -14.27
CA THR A 168 9.14 -26.84 -15.36
C THR A 168 7.78 -26.43 -15.90
N GLN A 169 7.12 -25.47 -15.27
CA GLN A 169 5.84 -24.87 -15.70
C GLN A 169 5.99 -23.36 -15.88
N PRO A 170 6.75 -22.89 -16.88
CA PRO A 170 6.98 -21.46 -17.07
C PRO A 170 5.67 -20.72 -17.37
N TYR A 171 5.59 -19.47 -16.92
CA TYR A 171 4.44 -18.60 -17.12
C TYR A 171 4.77 -17.46 -18.09
N HIS A 172 3.90 -17.24 -19.07
CA HIS A 172 4.01 -16.12 -20.01
C HIS A 172 3.31 -14.90 -19.45
N ALA A 173 4.01 -14.19 -18.58
CA ALA A 173 3.48 -13.07 -17.83
C ALA A 173 3.38 -11.80 -18.67
N SER A 174 2.33 -11.00 -18.46
CA SER A 174 2.29 -9.62 -18.91
C SER A 174 3.42 -8.81 -18.23
N VAL A 175 3.92 -7.77 -18.90
CA VAL A 175 4.85 -6.81 -18.26
C VAL A 175 4.14 -5.95 -17.22
N PHE A 176 2.82 -5.80 -17.30
CA PHE A 176 1.98 -5.17 -16.30
C PHE A 176 1.21 -6.22 -15.51
N ASN A 177 1.29 -6.16 -14.18
CA ASN A 177 0.54 -7.03 -13.27
C ASN A 177 0.06 -6.22 -12.08
N ILE A 178 -0.98 -6.72 -11.38
CA ILE A 178 -1.46 -6.07 -10.16
C ILE A 178 -0.53 -6.44 -9.01
N SER A 179 0.01 -5.42 -8.34
CA SER A 179 0.92 -5.57 -7.21
C SER A 179 0.23 -6.18 -5.98
N ALA A 180 1.02 -6.77 -5.10
CA ALA A 180 0.59 -7.43 -3.89
C ALA A 180 -0.19 -6.50 -2.95
N MET A 181 -1.45 -6.83 -2.70
CA MET A 181 -2.34 -6.14 -1.78
C MET A 181 -3.24 -7.15 -1.07
N SER A 182 -3.07 -7.31 0.23
CA SER A 182 -3.75 -8.35 1.01
C SER A 182 -5.26 -8.14 1.12
N PHE A 183 -6.05 -9.22 1.03
CA PHE A 183 -7.44 -9.21 1.50
C PHE A 183 -7.47 -8.92 3.01
N GLY A 184 -8.26 -7.94 3.40
CA GLY A 184 -8.29 -7.38 4.76
C GLY A 184 -7.60 -6.01 4.87
N ALA A 185 -6.59 -5.72 4.03
CA ALA A 185 -6.19 -4.36 3.68
C ALA A 185 -7.12 -3.79 2.60
N LEU A 186 -7.42 -4.61 1.58
CA LEU A 186 -8.45 -4.33 0.59
C LEU A 186 -9.81 -4.92 1.01
N SER A 187 -10.89 -4.26 0.60
CA SER A 187 -12.25 -4.79 0.72
C SER A 187 -12.51 -5.93 -0.27
N ALA A 188 -13.53 -6.72 -0.03
CA ALA A 188 -14.00 -7.77 -0.94
C ALA A 188 -14.23 -7.23 -2.37
N ASN A 189 -14.94 -6.11 -2.50
CA ASN A 189 -15.25 -5.49 -3.79
C ASN A 189 -13.99 -5.02 -4.53
N ALA A 190 -12.98 -4.52 -3.82
CA ALA A 190 -11.72 -4.15 -4.43
C ALA A 190 -10.98 -5.37 -5.00
N VAL A 191 -10.91 -6.48 -4.24
CA VAL A 191 -10.29 -7.72 -4.71
C VAL A 191 -11.04 -8.29 -5.93
N LEU A 192 -12.38 -8.30 -5.90
CA LEU A 192 -13.20 -8.72 -7.03
C LEU A 192 -12.92 -7.88 -8.28
N ALA A 193 -12.93 -6.56 -8.15
CA ALA A 193 -12.68 -5.64 -9.27
C ALA A 193 -11.28 -5.84 -9.87
N LEU A 194 -10.27 -5.98 -9.02
CA LEU A 194 -8.89 -6.22 -9.46
C LEU A 194 -8.74 -7.57 -10.17
N ASN A 195 -9.32 -8.64 -9.61
CA ASN A 195 -9.23 -9.95 -10.25
C ASN A 195 -10.01 -10.03 -11.57
N LEU A 196 -11.18 -9.37 -11.67
CA LEU A 196 -11.89 -9.22 -12.93
C LEU A 196 -11.06 -8.43 -13.94
N GLY A 197 -10.41 -7.36 -13.52
CA GLY A 197 -9.49 -6.58 -14.35
C GLY A 197 -8.32 -7.42 -14.85
N ALA A 198 -7.70 -8.22 -13.98
CA ALA A 198 -6.63 -9.14 -14.35
C ALA A 198 -7.08 -10.15 -15.41
N ARG A 199 -8.23 -10.77 -15.22
CA ARG A 199 -8.82 -11.69 -16.22
C ARG A 199 -9.10 -11.00 -17.55
N THR A 200 -9.71 -9.82 -17.52
CA THR A 200 -10.09 -9.07 -18.73
C THR A 200 -8.86 -8.59 -19.49
N GLY A 201 -7.84 -8.10 -18.77
CA GLY A 201 -6.60 -7.61 -19.35
C GLY A 201 -5.56 -8.70 -19.64
N GLY A 202 -5.80 -9.95 -19.21
CA GLY A 202 -4.88 -11.06 -19.42
C GLY A 202 -3.56 -10.93 -18.66
N PHE A 203 -3.56 -10.31 -17.47
CA PHE A 203 -2.40 -10.18 -16.59
C PHE A 203 -2.66 -10.81 -15.23
N ALA A 204 -1.62 -10.93 -14.41
CA ALA A 204 -1.74 -11.59 -13.11
C ALA A 204 -2.12 -10.61 -11.99
N HIS A 205 -2.82 -11.13 -10.99
CA HIS A 205 -3.17 -10.46 -9.74
C HIS A 205 -2.39 -11.09 -8.60
N ASP A 206 -1.50 -10.33 -7.96
CA ASP A 206 -0.80 -10.76 -6.77
C ASP A 206 -1.72 -10.64 -5.53
N THR A 207 -1.85 -11.74 -4.80
CA THR A 207 -2.78 -11.87 -3.66
C THR A 207 -2.37 -11.05 -2.44
N GLY A 208 -1.10 -10.65 -2.36
CA GLY A 208 -0.52 -10.16 -1.13
C GLY A 208 -0.42 -11.25 -0.04
N GLU A 209 0.13 -10.88 1.10
CA GLU A 209 0.45 -11.81 2.21
C GLU A 209 -0.76 -12.37 2.97
N GLY A 210 -1.98 -11.94 2.66
CA GLY A 210 -3.21 -12.31 3.37
C GLY A 210 -3.82 -13.66 2.95
N SER A 211 -3.11 -14.49 2.19
CA SER A 211 -3.62 -15.71 1.56
C SER A 211 -4.58 -15.47 0.39
N ILE A 212 -4.97 -16.55 -0.26
CA ILE A 212 -5.95 -16.54 -1.35
C ILE A 212 -7.35 -16.55 -0.73
N SER A 213 -8.12 -15.48 -0.93
CA SER A 213 -9.52 -15.41 -0.50
C SER A 213 -10.46 -15.94 -1.59
N LYS A 214 -11.72 -16.23 -1.21
CA LYS A 214 -12.78 -16.59 -2.18
C LYS A 214 -12.96 -15.53 -3.28
N TYR A 215 -12.70 -14.27 -2.96
CA TYR A 215 -12.82 -13.15 -3.90
C TYR A 215 -11.72 -13.12 -4.97
N HIS A 216 -10.53 -13.64 -4.67
CA HIS A 216 -9.48 -13.86 -5.68
C HIS A 216 -9.85 -14.96 -6.68
N ARG A 217 -10.71 -15.92 -6.26
CA ARG A 217 -11.11 -17.07 -7.09
C ARG A 217 -12.33 -16.81 -7.98
N GLU A 218 -13.18 -15.86 -7.59
CA GLU A 218 -14.52 -15.64 -8.18
C GLU A 218 -14.47 -15.42 -9.71
N HIS A 219 -13.55 -14.59 -10.19
CA HIS A 219 -13.47 -14.27 -11.62
C HIS A 219 -12.45 -15.10 -12.37
N GLY A 220 -11.63 -15.90 -11.70
CA GLY A 220 -10.67 -16.81 -12.34
C GLY A 220 -9.53 -16.11 -13.08
N GLY A 221 -9.18 -14.86 -12.69
CA GLY A 221 -7.99 -14.18 -13.21
C GLY A 221 -6.72 -14.83 -12.64
N ASP A 222 -5.64 -14.91 -13.44
CA ASP A 222 -4.37 -15.52 -13.05
C ASP A 222 -3.83 -14.91 -11.76
N LEU A 223 -3.34 -15.77 -10.85
CA LEU A 223 -2.84 -15.36 -9.53
C LEU A 223 -1.32 -15.55 -9.42
N ILE A 224 -0.69 -14.57 -8.76
CA ILE A 224 0.60 -14.74 -8.11
C ILE A 224 0.28 -14.91 -6.61
N TRP A 225 0.57 -16.07 -6.05
CA TRP A 225 0.31 -16.29 -4.62
C TRP A 225 1.51 -15.84 -3.80
N GLN A 226 1.32 -14.76 -3.05
CA GLN A 226 2.37 -14.23 -2.17
C GLN A 226 2.33 -14.91 -0.80
N ILE A 227 3.49 -15.35 -0.34
CA ILE A 227 3.72 -15.96 0.96
C ILE A 227 4.71 -15.09 1.74
N ALA A 228 4.30 -14.64 2.93
CA ALA A 228 5.17 -13.92 3.86
C ALA A 228 5.42 -14.74 5.13
N SER A 229 6.11 -14.15 6.09
CA SER A 229 6.52 -14.80 7.36
C SER A 229 5.37 -15.34 8.22
N GLY A 230 4.13 -14.89 7.98
CA GLY A 230 2.93 -15.43 8.64
C GLY A 230 2.39 -16.71 8.01
N TYR A 231 2.89 -17.13 6.85
CA TYR A 231 2.49 -18.33 6.08
C TYR A 231 0.98 -18.51 5.91
N PHE A 232 0.23 -17.42 5.81
CA PHE A 232 -1.23 -17.49 5.66
C PHE A 232 -1.61 -18.27 4.40
N GLY A 233 -2.53 -19.23 4.58
CA GLY A 233 -2.91 -20.19 3.55
C GLY A 233 -2.05 -21.46 3.49
N CYS A 234 -0.89 -21.48 4.15
CA CYS A 234 -0.02 -22.66 4.23
C CYS A 234 0.66 -22.80 5.60
N ARG A 235 -0.03 -22.41 6.69
CA ARG A 235 0.54 -22.44 8.04
C ARG A 235 -0.04 -23.57 8.89
N ASN A 236 0.79 -24.11 9.77
CA ASN A 236 0.40 -24.96 10.89
C ASN A 236 -0.28 -24.11 12.01
N PRO A 237 -0.96 -24.73 12.98
CA PRO A 237 -1.54 -24.02 14.12
C PRO A 237 -0.51 -23.23 14.95
N ASP A 238 0.73 -23.70 15.01
CA ASP A 238 1.85 -23.04 15.68
C ASP A 238 2.48 -21.89 14.89
N GLY A 239 1.99 -21.65 13.65
CA GLY A 239 2.48 -20.59 12.77
C GLY A 239 3.62 -20.98 11.85
N THR A 240 4.13 -22.20 11.90
CA THR A 240 5.16 -22.71 11.01
C THR A 240 4.62 -23.06 9.62
N PHE A 241 5.51 -23.22 8.64
CA PHE A 241 5.15 -23.60 7.27
C PHE A 241 4.67 -25.04 7.19
N SER A 242 3.58 -25.31 6.42
CA SER A 242 3.03 -26.63 6.14
C SER A 242 3.13 -26.95 4.66
N ASP A 243 3.82 -28.04 4.33
CA ASP A 243 3.95 -28.54 2.96
C ASP A 243 2.61 -28.96 2.37
N GLU A 244 1.78 -29.65 3.14
CA GLU A 244 0.48 -30.16 2.70
C GLU A 244 -0.44 -29.03 2.30
N LYS A 245 -0.60 -28.02 3.18
CA LYS A 245 -1.43 -26.86 2.89
C LYS A 245 -0.88 -25.98 1.77
N PHE A 246 0.45 -25.93 1.67
CA PHE A 246 1.08 -25.23 0.55
C PHE A 246 0.74 -25.93 -0.78
N VAL A 247 0.87 -27.24 -0.87
CA VAL A 247 0.57 -28.03 -2.07
C VAL A 247 -0.89 -27.86 -2.50
N GLU A 248 -1.83 -27.86 -1.53
CA GLU A 248 -3.26 -27.67 -1.77
C GLU A 248 -3.54 -26.37 -2.55
N ASN A 249 -2.96 -25.24 -2.12
CA ASN A 249 -3.15 -23.95 -2.77
C ASN A 249 -2.24 -23.75 -4.00
N ALA A 250 -0.98 -24.18 -3.93
CA ALA A 250 0.00 -23.95 -4.99
C ALA A 250 -0.32 -24.70 -6.28
N ARG A 251 -0.99 -25.86 -6.22
CA ARG A 251 -1.37 -26.66 -7.37
C ARG A 251 -2.65 -26.20 -8.06
N ASP A 252 -3.37 -25.27 -7.48
CA ASP A 252 -4.53 -24.66 -8.15
C ASP A 252 -4.13 -24.10 -9.53
N PRO A 253 -4.89 -24.41 -10.60
CA PRO A 253 -4.58 -23.94 -11.95
C PRO A 253 -4.58 -22.41 -12.09
N GLN A 254 -5.33 -21.70 -11.26
CA GLN A 254 -5.38 -20.23 -11.24
C GLN A 254 -4.07 -19.62 -10.70
N VAL A 255 -3.37 -20.32 -9.80
CA VAL A 255 -2.07 -19.89 -9.29
C VAL A 255 -0.99 -20.18 -10.32
N LYS A 256 -0.44 -19.13 -10.94
CA LYS A 256 0.58 -19.24 -11.98
C LYS A 256 2.00 -19.14 -11.44
N MET A 257 2.21 -18.35 -10.42
CA MET A 257 3.51 -18.11 -9.80
C MET A 257 3.39 -18.04 -8.28
N ILE A 258 4.49 -18.32 -7.59
CA ILE A 258 4.63 -18.18 -6.15
C ILE A 258 5.60 -17.04 -5.87
N GLU A 259 5.24 -16.11 -5.00
CA GLU A 259 6.11 -15.03 -4.56
C GLU A 259 6.39 -15.15 -3.07
N LEU A 260 7.65 -15.34 -2.70
CA LEU A 260 8.10 -15.33 -1.31
C LEU A 260 8.50 -13.92 -0.90
N LYS A 261 7.72 -13.29 -0.04
CA LYS A 261 7.95 -11.93 0.43
C LYS A 261 8.93 -11.92 1.60
N LEU A 262 10.11 -11.36 1.39
CA LEU A 262 11.13 -11.16 2.43
C LEU A 262 10.93 -9.83 3.16
N SER A 263 10.63 -8.76 2.41
CA SER A 263 10.35 -7.43 2.95
C SER A 263 9.52 -6.60 1.97
N GLN A 264 9.15 -5.40 2.38
CA GLN A 264 8.47 -4.41 1.53
C GLN A 264 8.97 -3.00 1.85
N GLY A 265 8.73 -2.03 0.94
CA GLY A 265 9.27 -0.68 1.00
C GLY A 265 8.97 0.07 2.28
N ALA A 266 7.73 0.40 2.53
CA ALA A 266 7.35 1.30 3.63
C ALA A 266 7.63 0.77 5.06
N LYS A 267 7.93 -0.52 5.21
CA LYS A 267 8.24 -1.14 6.52
C LYS A 267 9.21 -2.32 6.43
N PRO A 268 10.44 -2.11 5.93
CA PRO A 268 11.43 -3.18 5.89
C PRO A 268 11.77 -3.66 7.30
N GLY A 269 11.93 -4.99 7.47
CA GLY A 269 12.23 -5.60 8.76
C GLY A 269 11.08 -5.59 9.78
N HIS A 270 9.87 -5.22 9.36
CA HIS A 270 8.66 -5.21 10.19
C HIS A 270 7.63 -6.18 9.62
N GLY A 271 7.12 -7.08 10.46
CA GLY A 271 6.08 -8.03 10.07
C GLY A 271 4.73 -7.36 9.72
N GLY A 272 3.84 -8.13 9.11
CA GLY A 272 2.47 -7.68 8.85
C GLY A 272 1.68 -7.48 10.14
N MET A 273 0.83 -6.45 10.19
CA MET A 273 -0.09 -6.20 11.30
C MET A 273 -1.50 -5.93 10.78
N LEU A 274 -2.47 -6.67 11.33
CA LEU A 274 -3.89 -6.41 11.12
C LEU A 274 -4.58 -6.43 12.48
N LEU A 275 -5.14 -5.30 12.87
CA LEU A 275 -5.83 -5.16 14.15
C LEU A 275 -7.05 -6.06 14.24
N GLY A 276 -7.30 -6.66 15.40
CA GLY A 276 -8.40 -7.59 15.66
C GLY A 276 -9.77 -7.04 15.28
N ALA A 277 -10.00 -5.74 15.49
CA ALA A 277 -11.23 -5.05 15.08
C ALA A 277 -11.52 -5.14 13.56
N LYS A 278 -10.49 -5.40 12.74
CA LYS A 278 -10.61 -5.61 11.28
C LYS A 278 -10.66 -7.09 10.89
N VAL A 279 -10.38 -8.01 11.82
CA VAL A 279 -10.37 -9.45 11.53
C VAL A 279 -11.80 -10.00 11.57
N THR A 280 -12.49 -9.87 10.44
CA THR A 280 -13.82 -10.44 10.22
C THR A 280 -13.76 -11.97 10.09
N PRO A 281 -14.90 -12.69 10.21
CA PRO A 281 -14.94 -14.15 9.98
C PRO A 281 -14.34 -14.57 8.63
N GLU A 282 -14.55 -13.79 7.58
CA GLU A 282 -14.02 -14.09 6.24
C GLU A 282 -12.50 -13.93 6.16
N ILE A 283 -11.96 -12.89 6.79
CA ILE A 283 -10.51 -12.67 6.86
C ILE A 283 -9.87 -13.75 7.74
N ALA A 284 -10.49 -14.09 8.86
CA ALA A 284 -10.04 -15.15 9.74
C ALA A 284 -9.98 -16.50 9.01
N ALA A 285 -11.00 -16.84 8.24
CA ALA A 285 -11.04 -18.05 7.42
C ALA A 285 -9.95 -18.07 6.35
N ALA A 286 -9.74 -16.96 5.62
CA ALA A 286 -8.71 -16.86 4.59
C ALA A 286 -7.30 -17.00 5.15
N ARG A 287 -7.03 -16.45 6.35
CA ARG A 287 -5.71 -16.47 6.99
C ARG A 287 -5.47 -17.67 7.89
N GLY A 288 -6.52 -18.42 8.27
CA GLY A 288 -6.43 -19.51 9.24
C GLY A 288 -6.11 -19.01 10.65
N ILE A 289 -6.76 -17.92 11.11
CA ILE A 289 -6.54 -17.27 12.41
C ILE A 289 -7.87 -17.08 13.16
N PRO A 290 -7.85 -16.87 14.50
CA PRO A 290 -9.05 -16.56 15.26
C PRO A 290 -9.68 -15.21 14.87
N VAL A 291 -11.02 -15.15 14.91
CA VAL A 291 -11.79 -13.92 14.65
C VAL A 291 -11.57 -12.90 15.78
N GLY A 292 -11.44 -11.62 15.44
CA GLY A 292 -11.40 -10.52 16.40
C GLY A 292 -10.09 -10.41 17.20
N GLN A 293 -9.06 -11.17 16.87
CA GLN A 293 -7.73 -11.07 17.48
C GLN A 293 -6.73 -10.38 16.56
N ASP A 294 -5.79 -9.65 17.15
CA ASP A 294 -4.71 -9.03 16.40
C ASP A 294 -3.88 -10.08 15.67
N CYS A 295 -3.69 -9.87 14.38
CA CYS A 295 -2.89 -10.74 13.52
C CYS A 295 -1.54 -10.08 13.24
N ILE A 296 -0.52 -10.50 13.99
CA ILE A 296 0.84 -10.00 13.87
C ILE A 296 1.70 -11.10 13.25
N SER A 297 2.32 -10.81 12.11
CA SER A 297 3.29 -11.71 11.47
C SER A 297 4.69 -11.47 12.04
N PRO A 298 5.52 -12.53 12.18
CA PRO A 298 6.93 -12.35 12.56
C PRO A 298 7.69 -11.45 11.55
N PRO A 299 8.75 -10.76 11.98
CA PRO A 299 9.56 -9.93 11.08
C PRO A 299 10.43 -10.75 10.11
N PHE A 300 10.61 -12.05 10.36
CA PHE A 300 11.42 -12.97 9.57
C PHE A 300 10.72 -14.32 9.41
N HIS A 301 11.14 -15.09 8.42
CA HIS A 301 10.62 -16.44 8.16
C HIS A 301 11.21 -17.46 9.14
N SER A 302 10.36 -18.36 9.64
CA SER A 302 10.81 -19.47 10.49
C SER A 302 11.39 -20.66 9.70
N ALA A 303 11.13 -20.73 8.39
CA ALA A 303 11.57 -21.83 7.53
C ALA A 303 13.03 -21.73 7.08
N PHE A 304 13.67 -20.58 7.25
CA PHE A 304 15.07 -20.34 6.91
C PHE A 304 15.61 -19.15 7.72
N SER A 305 16.92 -19.16 7.97
CA SER A 305 17.64 -18.11 8.71
C SER A 305 18.90 -17.62 7.99
N THR A 306 19.32 -18.31 6.94
CA THR A 306 20.50 -17.97 6.14
C THR A 306 20.14 -17.84 4.65
N PRO A 307 20.95 -17.12 3.85
CA PRO A 307 20.76 -17.05 2.41
C PRO A 307 20.82 -18.43 1.70
N LEU A 308 21.63 -19.36 2.19
CA LEU A 308 21.68 -20.73 1.64
C LEU A 308 20.37 -21.48 1.90
N GLU A 309 19.87 -21.44 3.13
CA GLU A 309 18.57 -22.03 3.48
C GLU A 309 17.43 -21.40 2.68
N LEU A 310 17.46 -20.09 2.42
CA LEU A 310 16.51 -19.41 1.54
C LEU A 310 16.52 -20.02 0.14
N MET A 311 17.69 -20.24 -0.47
CA MET A 311 17.77 -20.88 -1.80
C MET A 311 17.19 -22.29 -1.78
N HIS A 312 17.54 -23.10 -0.79
CA HIS A 312 16.95 -24.43 -0.63
C HIS A 312 15.44 -24.39 -0.41
N PHE A 313 14.94 -23.39 0.30
CA PHE A 313 13.50 -23.20 0.49
C PHE A 313 12.80 -22.82 -0.81
N ILE A 314 13.40 -21.97 -1.66
CA ILE A 314 12.89 -21.66 -3.01
C ILE A 314 12.81 -22.93 -3.85
N GLY A 315 13.85 -23.75 -3.86
CA GLY A 315 13.83 -25.04 -4.55
C GLY A 315 12.73 -25.97 -4.04
N ARG A 316 12.55 -26.05 -2.70
CA ARG A 316 11.47 -26.81 -2.08
C ARG A 316 10.09 -26.33 -2.53
N LEU A 317 9.81 -25.02 -2.49
CA LEU A 317 8.53 -24.46 -2.94
C LEU A 317 8.27 -24.79 -4.41
N ARG A 318 9.29 -24.72 -5.26
CA ARG A 318 9.18 -25.05 -6.68
C ARG A 318 8.82 -26.53 -6.91
N ARG A 319 9.46 -27.46 -6.20
CA ARG A 319 9.08 -28.90 -6.24
C ARG A 319 7.66 -29.13 -5.74
N LEU A 320 7.29 -28.54 -4.61
CA LEU A 320 5.96 -28.72 -4.02
C LEU A 320 4.84 -28.13 -4.89
N SER A 321 5.08 -27.01 -5.58
CA SER A 321 4.11 -26.39 -6.51
C SER A 321 3.94 -27.16 -7.82
N GLY A 322 4.71 -28.23 -8.03
CA GLY A 322 4.74 -28.99 -9.29
C GLY A 322 5.58 -28.33 -10.37
N GLY A 323 6.52 -27.47 -10.01
CA GLY A 323 7.46 -26.84 -10.94
C GLY A 323 7.04 -25.44 -11.42
N LYS A 324 6.11 -24.78 -10.75
CA LYS A 324 5.73 -23.38 -11.05
C LYS A 324 6.87 -22.41 -10.74
N PRO A 325 6.92 -21.24 -11.40
CA PRO A 325 7.92 -20.22 -11.07
C PRO A 325 7.81 -19.76 -9.62
N VAL A 326 8.96 -19.67 -8.95
CA VAL A 326 9.07 -19.14 -7.57
C VAL A 326 9.99 -17.95 -7.58
N GLY A 327 9.48 -16.81 -7.17
CA GLY A 327 10.23 -15.56 -7.02
C GLY A 327 10.31 -15.09 -5.59
N ILE A 328 11.02 -13.99 -5.41
CA ILE A 328 11.11 -13.28 -4.13
C ILE A 328 10.72 -11.82 -4.30
N LYS A 329 10.17 -11.23 -3.24
CA LYS A 329 9.94 -9.78 -3.15
C LYS A 329 10.70 -9.20 -1.97
N LEU A 330 11.42 -8.11 -2.20
CA LEU A 330 12.18 -7.43 -1.16
C LEU A 330 12.30 -5.92 -1.43
N CYS A 331 12.40 -5.14 -0.36
CA CYS A 331 12.99 -3.82 -0.39
C CYS A 331 14.49 -3.97 -0.07
N ILE A 332 15.34 -3.30 -0.83
CA ILE A 332 16.77 -3.30 -0.53
C ILE A 332 17.01 -2.49 0.75
N GLY A 333 17.70 -3.12 1.70
CA GLY A 333 18.25 -2.51 2.89
C GLY A 333 19.77 -2.36 2.76
N HIS A 334 20.50 -3.15 3.51
CA HIS A 334 21.96 -3.20 3.40
C HIS A 334 22.39 -3.95 2.13
N PRO A 335 23.21 -3.35 1.24
CA PRO A 335 23.66 -3.99 0.01
C PRO A 335 24.34 -5.34 0.20
N TRP A 336 25.07 -5.52 1.30
CA TRP A 336 25.76 -6.79 1.59
C TRP A 336 24.81 -7.96 1.86
N GLU A 337 23.59 -7.73 2.38
CA GLU A 337 22.57 -8.77 2.53
C GLU A 337 22.10 -9.25 1.15
N TRP A 338 21.88 -8.32 0.22
CA TRP A 338 21.61 -8.65 -1.17
C TRP A 338 22.74 -9.44 -1.81
N PHE A 339 23.99 -9.01 -1.63
CA PHE A 339 25.16 -9.72 -2.17
C PHE A 339 25.33 -11.11 -1.54
N ALA A 340 24.97 -11.30 -0.27
CA ALA A 340 24.98 -12.62 0.37
C ALA A 340 23.95 -13.56 -0.27
N MET A 341 22.74 -13.06 -0.61
CA MET A 341 21.76 -13.87 -1.35
C MET A 341 22.27 -14.25 -2.75
N VAL A 342 22.90 -13.32 -3.47
CA VAL A 342 23.48 -13.60 -4.79
C VAL A 342 24.61 -14.64 -4.69
N LYS A 343 25.46 -14.57 -3.68
CA LYS A 343 26.47 -15.61 -3.43
C LYS A 343 25.85 -16.97 -3.16
N ALA A 344 24.80 -17.04 -2.40
CA ALA A 344 24.04 -18.27 -2.15
C ALA A 344 23.44 -18.83 -3.45
N MET A 345 22.92 -17.98 -4.35
CA MET A 345 22.45 -18.41 -5.68
C MET A 345 23.58 -19.08 -6.49
N LEU A 346 24.78 -18.48 -6.47
CA LEU A 346 25.94 -19.04 -7.18
C LEU A 346 26.46 -20.35 -6.57
N GLU A 347 26.43 -20.45 -5.24
CA GLU A 347 26.91 -21.62 -4.52
C GLU A 347 25.97 -22.82 -4.67
N THR A 348 24.66 -22.59 -4.61
CA THR A 348 23.66 -23.66 -4.67
C THR A 348 23.20 -23.98 -6.09
N ASP A 349 23.48 -23.12 -7.06
CA ASP A 349 22.88 -23.11 -8.42
C ASP A 349 21.33 -23.12 -8.40
N ILE A 350 20.72 -22.72 -7.27
CA ILE A 350 19.29 -22.50 -7.14
C ILE A 350 19.05 -20.99 -7.21
N THR A 351 18.22 -20.56 -8.17
CA THR A 351 17.87 -19.15 -8.34
C THR A 351 16.36 -18.93 -8.23
N PRO A 352 15.87 -17.79 -7.75
CA PRO A 352 14.49 -17.41 -7.98
C PRO A 352 14.26 -17.20 -9.50
N ASP A 353 13.05 -17.44 -9.97
CA ASP A 353 12.68 -17.20 -11.37
C ASP A 353 12.44 -15.71 -11.65
N PHE A 354 12.02 -14.99 -10.62
CA PHE A 354 11.84 -13.52 -10.66
C PHE A 354 12.13 -12.89 -9.30
N ILE A 355 12.45 -11.61 -9.33
CA ILE A 355 12.66 -10.78 -8.15
C ILE A 355 11.85 -9.51 -8.30
N VAL A 356 10.97 -9.24 -7.34
CA VAL A 356 10.24 -7.98 -7.26
C VAL A 356 10.97 -7.06 -6.29
N VAL A 357 11.51 -5.97 -6.82
CA VAL A 357 12.11 -4.90 -6.02
C VAL A 357 11.00 -3.93 -5.63
N ASP A 358 10.80 -3.77 -4.33
CA ASP A 358 9.81 -2.86 -3.76
C ASP A 358 10.54 -1.62 -3.21
N GLY A 359 10.24 -0.44 -3.75
CA GLY A 359 10.89 0.79 -3.33
C GLY A 359 10.41 1.27 -1.96
N ALA A 360 11.26 2.01 -1.24
CA ALA A 360 10.93 2.63 0.05
C ALA A 360 9.68 3.52 -0.02
N GLU A 361 9.42 4.13 -1.17
CA GLU A 361 8.24 4.95 -1.44
C GLU A 361 6.94 4.15 -1.58
N GLY A 362 6.99 2.81 -1.58
CA GLY A 362 5.81 1.96 -1.55
C GLY A 362 4.97 2.20 -0.29
N GLY A 363 3.64 2.17 -0.39
CA GLY A 363 2.75 2.51 0.70
C GLY A 363 2.19 1.30 1.45
N THR A 364 1.94 1.47 2.75
CA THR A 364 1.08 0.59 3.56
C THR A 364 0.53 1.34 4.77
N GLY A 365 -0.77 1.17 5.04
CA GLY A 365 -1.40 1.76 6.23
C GLY A 365 -0.98 1.11 7.56
N ALA A 366 -0.14 0.06 7.53
CA ALA A 366 0.35 -0.63 8.72
C ALA A 366 1.81 -0.26 9.07
N ALA A 367 2.45 0.65 8.30
CA ALA A 367 3.81 1.08 8.59
C ALA A 367 3.83 2.11 9.73
N PRO A 368 4.79 2.03 10.66
CA PRO A 368 5.10 3.14 11.56
C PRO A 368 5.48 4.38 10.77
N VAL A 369 5.09 5.57 11.27
CA VAL A 369 5.41 6.85 10.62
C VAL A 369 6.92 7.05 10.47
N GLU A 370 7.68 6.60 11.46
CA GLU A 370 9.14 6.65 11.48
C GLU A 370 9.78 5.83 10.37
N PHE A 371 9.09 4.81 9.84
CA PHE A 371 9.60 3.94 8.77
C PHE A 371 9.18 4.42 7.39
N THR A 372 7.95 4.94 7.26
CA THR A 372 7.28 5.19 5.99
C THR A 372 8.12 6.03 5.02
N ASP A 373 8.81 7.05 5.52
CA ASP A 373 9.57 7.99 4.69
C ASP A 373 11.10 7.94 4.95
N HIS A 374 11.58 7.01 5.79
CA HIS A 374 12.94 7.07 6.30
C HIS A 374 13.72 5.76 6.21
N VAL A 375 13.07 4.62 5.92
CA VAL A 375 13.70 3.30 5.95
C VAL A 375 13.50 2.58 4.62
N GLY A 376 14.60 2.04 4.09
CA GLY A 376 14.64 1.33 2.81
C GLY A 376 15.23 2.15 1.68
N VAL A 377 15.66 1.47 0.63
CA VAL A 377 16.22 2.08 -0.58
C VAL A 377 15.09 2.45 -1.55
N PRO A 378 15.09 3.65 -2.15
CA PRO A 378 14.15 4.01 -3.20
C PRO A 378 14.18 3.03 -4.37
N LEU A 379 13.07 2.96 -5.13
CA LEU A 379 12.90 1.96 -6.18
C LEU A 379 13.99 2.01 -7.25
N GLN A 380 14.32 3.21 -7.72
CA GLN A 380 15.28 3.38 -8.80
C GLN A 380 16.67 2.85 -8.42
N GLU A 381 17.19 3.25 -7.26
CA GLU A 381 18.48 2.80 -6.75
C GLU A 381 18.47 1.30 -6.46
N GLY A 382 17.39 0.78 -5.88
CA GLY A 382 17.21 -0.64 -5.63
C GLY A 382 17.21 -1.47 -6.92
N LEU A 383 16.51 -1.01 -7.95
CA LEU A 383 16.50 -1.66 -9.26
C LEU A 383 17.87 -1.68 -9.93
N ILE A 384 18.56 -0.55 -9.91
CA ILE A 384 19.91 -0.45 -10.48
C ILE A 384 20.88 -1.39 -9.77
N LEU A 385 20.85 -1.44 -8.45
CA LEU A 385 21.69 -2.36 -7.67
C LEU A 385 21.42 -3.81 -8.02
N VAL A 386 20.15 -4.22 -8.01
CA VAL A 386 19.74 -5.60 -8.32
C VAL A 386 20.11 -5.95 -9.76
N HIS A 387 19.77 -5.10 -10.72
CA HIS A 387 20.09 -5.30 -12.13
C HIS A 387 21.60 -5.47 -12.36
N ASN A 388 22.41 -4.50 -11.92
CA ASN A 388 23.84 -4.52 -12.14
C ASN A 388 24.54 -5.70 -11.46
N THR A 389 24.11 -6.08 -10.27
CA THR A 389 24.63 -7.27 -9.58
C THR A 389 24.35 -8.53 -10.39
N LEU A 390 23.11 -8.72 -10.85
CA LEU A 390 22.74 -9.90 -11.65
C LEU A 390 23.46 -9.93 -13.01
N VAL A 391 23.68 -8.79 -13.65
CA VAL A 391 24.50 -8.68 -14.87
C VAL A 391 25.94 -9.09 -14.56
N GLY A 392 26.54 -8.57 -13.50
CA GLY A 392 27.92 -8.86 -13.11
C GLY A 392 28.17 -10.36 -12.86
N VAL A 393 27.19 -11.07 -12.33
CA VAL A 393 27.29 -12.53 -12.08
C VAL A 393 26.64 -13.40 -13.17
N LYS A 394 26.20 -12.82 -14.29
CA LYS A 394 25.58 -13.50 -15.44
C LYS A 394 24.27 -14.23 -15.10
N LEU A 395 23.52 -13.76 -14.12
CA LEU A 395 22.21 -14.28 -13.75
C LEU A 395 21.03 -13.47 -14.29
N ARG A 396 21.28 -12.28 -14.89
CA ARG A 396 20.22 -11.36 -15.32
C ARG A 396 19.27 -11.96 -16.35
N ASP A 397 19.75 -12.79 -17.25
CA ASP A 397 18.90 -13.44 -18.27
C ASP A 397 18.04 -14.55 -17.69
N ARG A 398 18.51 -15.20 -16.62
CA ARG A 398 17.77 -16.26 -15.91
C ARG A 398 16.65 -15.67 -15.03
N ILE A 399 16.91 -14.54 -14.39
CA ILE A 399 16.04 -13.94 -13.36
C ILE A 399 15.34 -12.73 -13.94
N LYS A 400 14.01 -12.73 -13.95
CA LYS A 400 13.23 -11.56 -14.34
C LYS A 400 13.10 -10.58 -13.16
N ILE A 401 13.15 -9.28 -13.44
CA ILE A 401 12.99 -8.25 -12.41
C ILE A 401 11.65 -7.58 -12.57
N GLY A 402 10.90 -7.53 -11.49
CA GLY A 402 9.69 -6.72 -11.34
C GLY A 402 9.96 -5.48 -10.49
N ALA A 403 9.25 -4.41 -10.79
CA ALA A 403 9.29 -3.17 -10.03
C ALA A 403 7.95 -2.97 -9.32
N ALA A 404 7.99 -2.69 -8.03
CA ALA A 404 6.83 -2.35 -7.22
C ALA A 404 7.14 -1.13 -6.36
N ALA A 405 6.21 -0.23 -6.27
CA ALA A 405 6.09 0.95 -5.43
C ALA A 405 5.04 1.87 -6.08
N LYS A 406 5.23 3.19 -6.06
CA LYS A 406 4.32 4.16 -6.71
C LYS A 406 4.58 4.24 -8.23
N VAL A 407 4.42 3.11 -8.93
CA VAL A 407 4.61 3.04 -10.39
C VAL A 407 3.29 3.33 -11.09
N ILE A 408 3.28 4.29 -12.04
CA ILE A 408 2.14 4.62 -12.91
C ILE A 408 2.61 4.66 -14.37
#